data_18767202d4194b48ab3fb4c9e1ba92b3
#
_entry.id   18767202d4194b48ab3fb4c9e1ba92b3
#
_cell.length_a   1.000
_cell.length_b   1.000
_cell.length_c   1.000
_cell.angle_alpha   90.00
_cell.angle_beta   90.00
_cell.angle_gamma   90.00
#
_symmetry.space_group_name_H-M   'P 1'
#
loop_
_entity.id
_entity.type
_entity.pdbx_description
1 polymer ?
#
loop_
_entity_poly.entity_id
_entity_poly.type
_entity_poly.pdbx_seq_one_letter_code
_entity_poly.pdbx_strand_id
1 'polypeptide(L)'
;SYIDMDFGTAVMKCTPAHDPNDFALAKKYNLDMPICMNDDGTMNELCHKYQGMDRFECRKQLVADFEAAGIVDHIEKHLHQVGHSERSGAIVEPYLSKQWFVKMKPLAEAALANQKKDSKVNFVPERFEKTFTQWMENIEDWCISRQLWWGHQVPAWYHKETGEVYVGKTAPEDIENWTQDEDVLDTWFSS
;
A
#
# COMPACT_ATOMS: atom_id res chain seq x y z
N SER A 1 -5.18 -1.51 -23.39
CA SER A 1 -5.57 -0.22 -22.83
C SER A 1 -6.35 -0.45 -21.55
N TYR A 2 -6.14 0.38 -20.51
CA TYR A 2 -6.92 0.31 -19.26
C TYR A 2 -8.27 1.00 -19.43
N ILE A 3 -8.36 1.95 -20.33
CA ILE A 3 -9.57 2.69 -20.65
C ILE A 3 -10.16 2.13 -21.95
N ASP A 4 -11.45 1.80 -21.91
CA ASP A 4 -12.23 1.50 -23.09
C ASP A 4 -12.65 2.83 -23.73
N MET A 5 -12.18 3.07 -24.95
CA MET A 5 -12.43 4.31 -25.68
C MET A 5 -13.87 4.42 -26.20
N ASP A 6 -14.58 3.29 -26.25
CA ASP A 6 -15.97 3.22 -26.71
C ASP A 6 -16.98 3.30 -25.54
N PHE A 7 -16.47 3.40 -24.29
CA PHE A 7 -17.29 3.52 -23.09
C PHE A 7 -17.30 4.94 -22.55
N GLY A 8 -18.48 5.51 -22.34
CA GLY A 8 -18.68 6.84 -21.77
C GLY A 8 -18.01 7.96 -22.59
N THR A 9 -17.25 8.80 -21.91
CA THR A 9 -16.49 9.91 -22.53
C THR A 9 -15.03 9.55 -22.83
N ALA A 10 -14.60 8.32 -22.56
CA ALA A 10 -13.21 7.88 -22.59
C ALA A 10 -12.27 8.69 -21.65
N VAL A 11 -12.83 9.45 -20.73
CA VAL A 11 -12.10 10.21 -19.71
C VAL A 11 -12.27 9.54 -18.35
N MET A 12 -11.18 9.36 -17.63
CA MET A 12 -11.15 8.70 -16.33
C MET A 12 -10.58 9.64 -15.26
N LYS A 13 -11.24 9.71 -14.10
CA LYS A 13 -10.66 10.25 -12.88
C LYS A 13 -9.67 9.21 -12.31
N CYS A 14 -8.50 9.66 -11.88
CA CYS A 14 -7.46 8.81 -11.31
C CYS A 14 -7.06 9.36 -9.93
N THR A 15 -7.16 8.51 -8.90
CA THR A 15 -6.80 8.87 -7.51
C THR A 15 -5.82 7.83 -6.92
N PRO A 16 -4.55 7.90 -7.31
CA PRO A 16 -3.57 6.84 -7.02
C PRO A 16 -3.31 6.58 -5.55
N ALA A 17 -3.49 7.59 -4.70
CA ALA A 17 -3.28 7.43 -3.26
C ALA A 17 -4.41 6.64 -2.56
N HIS A 18 -5.57 6.48 -3.23
CA HIS A 18 -6.78 5.94 -2.61
C HIS A 18 -7.46 4.85 -3.44
N ASP A 19 -6.79 4.32 -4.45
CA ASP A 19 -7.26 3.20 -5.27
C ASP A 19 -6.07 2.35 -5.76
N PRO A 20 -6.08 1.01 -5.53
CA PRO A 20 -4.97 0.14 -5.93
C PRO A 20 -4.72 0.07 -7.45
N ASN A 21 -5.77 0.16 -8.27
CA ASN A 21 -5.63 0.13 -9.72
C ASN A 21 -5.04 1.44 -10.24
N ASP A 22 -5.54 2.56 -9.71
CA ASP A 22 -5.02 3.89 -10.01
C ASP A 22 -3.56 4.03 -9.55
N PHE A 23 -3.19 3.42 -8.41
CA PHE A 23 -1.81 3.34 -7.94
C PHE A 23 -0.89 2.61 -8.94
N ALA A 24 -1.33 1.47 -9.48
CA ALA A 24 -0.57 0.75 -10.49
C ALA A 24 -0.38 1.58 -11.78
N LEU A 25 -1.40 2.33 -12.19
CA LEU A 25 -1.31 3.27 -13.31
C LEU A 25 -0.33 4.41 -13.02
N ALA A 26 -0.40 4.99 -11.83
CA ALA A 26 0.50 6.06 -11.43
C ALA A 26 1.96 5.61 -11.40
N LYS A 27 2.25 4.43 -10.89
CA LYS A 27 3.60 3.84 -10.97
C LYS A 27 4.07 3.64 -12.40
N LYS A 28 3.19 3.18 -13.28
CA LYS A 28 3.50 2.93 -14.70
C LYS A 28 3.78 4.21 -15.48
N TYR A 29 3.03 5.27 -15.20
CA TYR A 29 3.08 6.52 -15.96
C TYR A 29 3.72 7.68 -15.20
N ASN A 30 4.27 7.41 -14.00
CA ASN A 30 4.91 8.39 -13.12
C ASN A 30 3.98 9.59 -12.82
N LEU A 31 2.74 9.30 -12.42
CA LEU A 31 1.76 10.31 -12.04
C LEU A 31 1.93 10.72 -10.58
N ASP A 32 1.52 11.95 -10.25
CA ASP A 32 1.43 12.41 -8.87
C ASP A 32 0.41 11.60 -8.07
N MET A 33 0.67 11.41 -6.78
CA MET A 33 -0.17 10.65 -5.86
C MET A 33 -0.59 11.49 -4.66
N PRO A 34 -1.38 12.56 -4.85
CA PRO A 34 -1.82 13.40 -3.74
C PRO A 34 -2.69 12.61 -2.76
N ILE A 35 -2.36 12.70 -1.47
CA ILE A 35 -3.14 12.13 -0.38
C ILE A 35 -4.13 13.20 0.07
N CYS A 36 -5.43 12.91 0.07
CA CYS A 36 -6.48 13.86 0.42
C CYS A 36 -7.12 13.60 1.79
N MET A 37 -6.70 12.55 2.51
CA MET A 37 -7.17 12.23 3.86
C MET A 37 -6.04 12.25 4.88
N ASN A 38 -6.38 12.55 6.12
CA ASN A 38 -5.55 12.33 7.30
C ASN A 38 -5.69 10.87 7.78
N ASP A 39 -4.82 10.46 8.71
CA ASP A 39 -4.81 9.09 9.27
C ASP A 39 -6.10 8.73 10.01
N ASP A 40 -6.82 9.73 10.52
CA ASP A 40 -8.12 9.56 11.18
C ASP A 40 -9.32 9.51 10.22
N GLY A 41 -9.07 9.59 8.91
CA GLY A 41 -10.10 9.57 7.87
C GLY A 41 -10.82 10.89 7.65
N THR A 42 -10.34 11.99 8.23
CA THR A 42 -10.80 13.34 7.89
C THR A 42 -10.12 13.87 6.65
N MET A 43 -10.74 14.81 5.97
CA MET A 43 -10.18 15.43 4.77
C MET A 43 -9.08 16.42 5.17
N ASN A 44 -7.94 16.39 4.46
CA ASN A 44 -6.79 17.25 4.74
C ASN A 44 -6.87 18.62 4.02
N GLU A 45 -5.80 19.40 4.11
CA GLU A 45 -5.71 20.76 3.55
C GLU A 45 -5.87 20.81 2.03
N LEU A 46 -5.53 19.75 1.30
CA LEU A 46 -5.72 19.68 -0.16
C LEU A 46 -7.20 19.70 -0.56
N CYS A 47 -8.09 19.41 0.37
CA CYS A 47 -9.54 19.38 0.14
C CYS A 47 -10.21 20.74 0.33
N HIS A 48 -9.44 21.82 0.57
CA HIS A 48 -9.92 23.20 0.67
C HIS A 48 -11.13 23.35 1.60
N LYS A 49 -12.30 23.72 1.06
CA LYS A 49 -13.53 23.96 1.84
C LYS A 49 -14.07 22.73 2.57
N TYR A 50 -13.59 21.53 2.23
CA TYR A 50 -13.97 20.27 2.89
C TYR A 50 -12.96 19.83 3.94
N GLN A 51 -11.89 20.58 4.17
CA GLN A 51 -10.88 20.29 5.18
C GLN A 51 -11.49 20.04 6.56
N GLY A 52 -11.05 19.00 7.24
CA GLY A 52 -11.51 18.61 8.57
C GLY A 52 -12.85 17.86 8.60
N MET A 53 -13.54 17.72 7.48
CA MET A 53 -14.76 16.92 7.42
C MET A 53 -14.44 15.42 7.45
N ASP A 54 -15.29 14.64 8.13
CA ASP A 54 -15.29 13.18 7.96
C ASP A 54 -15.54 12.81 6.51
N ARG A 55 -14.87 11.76 6.01
CA ARG A 55 -14.94 11.35 4.58
C ARG A 55 -16.35 11.05 4.08
N PHE A 56 -17.23 10.51 4.95
CA PHE A 56 -18.62 10.21 4.55
C PHE A 56 -19.47 11.46 4.52
N GLU A 57 -19.26 12.38 5.44
CA GLU A 57 -19.94 13.68 5.42
C GLU A 57 -19.43 14.53 4.25
N CYS A 58 -18.14 14.52 3.99
CA CYS A 58 -17.55 15.16 2.81
C CYS A 58 -18.19 14.64 1.51
N ARG A 59 -18.37 13.33 1.36
CA ARG A 59 -19.03 12.75 0.18
C ARG A 59 -20.46 13.31 0.00
N LYS A 60 -21.25 13.39 1.07
CA LYS A 60 -22.61 13.94 1.00
C LYS A 60 -22.60 15.40 0.58
N GLN A 61 -21.74 16.21 1.22
CA GLN A 61 -21.64 17.62 0.91
C GLN A 61 -21.14 17.87 -0.52
N LEU A 62 -20.15 17.09 -0.96
CA LEU A 62 -19.61 17.20 -2.33
C LEU A 62 -20.68 16.91 -3.39
N VAL A 63 -21.50 15.87 -3.18
CA VAL A 63 -22.61 15.55 -4.09
C VAL A 63 -23.62 16.68 -4.12
N ALA A 64 -24.04 17.22 -2.95
CA ALA A 64 -24.96 18.34 -2.88
C ALA A 64 -24.42 19.60 -3.59
N ASP A 65 -23.11 19.87 -3.44
CA ASP A 65 -22.46 21.00 -4.10
C ASP A 65 -22.44 20.83 -5.63
N PHE A 66 -22.22 19.59 -6.10
CA PHE A 66 -22.24 19.27 -7.53
C PHE A 66 -23.65 19.38 -8.12
N GLU A 67 -24.68 18.93 -7.40
CA GLU A 67 -26.07 19.11 -7.79
C GLU A 67 -26.42 20.60 -7.87
N ALA A 68 -26.04 21.40 -6.85
CA ALA A 68 -26.25 22.84 -6.85
C ALA A 68 -25.52 23.57 -7.98
N ALA A 69 -24.36 23.06 -8.40
CA ALA A 69 -23.60 23.58 -9.54
C ALA A 69 -24.15 23.12 -10.92
N GLY A 70 -25.13 22.21 -10.94
CA GLY A 70 -25.72 21.69 -12.17
C GLY A 70 -24.81 20.80 -13.01
N ILE A 71 -23.80 20.17 -12.38
CA ILE A 71 -22.81 19.29 -13.05
C ILE A 71 -23.08 17.80 -12.81
N VAL A 72 -24.13 17.46 -12.06
CA VAL A 72 -24.59 16.07 -11.89
C VAL A 72 -25.60 15.75 -12.99
N ASP A 73 -25.29 14.75 -13.80
CA ASP A 73 -26.23 14.24 -14.79
C ASP A 73 -27.29 13.37 -14.14
N HIS A 74 -26.87 12.31 -13.44
CA HIS A 74 -27.77 11.44 -12.69
C HIS A 74 -27.03 10.72 -11.56
N ILE A 75 -27.78 10.21 -10.59
CA ILE A 75 -27.29 9.38 -9.50
C ILE A 75 -28.05 8.05 -9.51
N GLU A 76 -27.32 6.95 -9.62
CA GLU A 76 -27.89 5.61 -9.57
C GLU A 76 -27.29 4.77 -8.43
N LYS A 77 -28.06 3.78 -7.98
CA LYS A 77 -27.57 2.82 -6.98
C LYS A 77 -26.67 1.80 -7.67
N HIS A 78 -25.44 1.68 -7.17
CA HIS A 78 -24.48 0.71 -7.63
C HIS A 78 -24.13 -0.28 -6.50
N LEU A 79 -24.32 -1.57 -6.76
CA LEU A 79 -23.94 -2.61 -5.83
C LEU A 79 -22.47 -2.99 -6.05
N HIS A 80 -21.65 -2.84 -5.02
CA HIS A 80 -20.25 -3.23 -5.04
C HIS A 80 -19.82 -3.78 -3.69
N GLN A 81 -18.68 -4.47 -3.66
CA GLN A 81 -18.11 -5.00 -2.42
C GLN A 81 -17.24 -3.92 -1.75
N VAL A 82 -17.45 -3.72 -0.46
CA VAL A 82 -16.68 -2.79 0.36
C VAL A 82 -15.88 -3.59 1.38
N GLY A 83 -14.55 -3.37 1.40
CA GLY A 83 -13.67 -3.99 2.39
C GLY A 83 -13.94 -3.47 3.80
N HIS A 84 -13.96 -4.38 4.77
CA HIS A 84 -14.07 -4.05 6.19
C HIS A 84 -12.91 -4.67 6.96
N SER A 85 -12.42 -3.94 7.97
CA SER A 85 -11.43 -4.47 8.90
C SER A 85 -11.99 -5.67 9.64
N GLU A 86 -11.30 -6.80 9.59
CA GLU A 86 -11.69 -8.02 10.30
C GLU A 86 -11.77 -7.81 11.82
N ARG A 87 -10.92 -6.93 12.36
CA ARG A 87 -10.84 -6.68 13.81
C ARG A 87 -11.87 -5.68 14.32
N SER A 88 -12.10 -4.59 13.59
CA SER A 88 -12.95 -3.47 14.05
C SER A 88 -14.29 -3.37 13.31
N GLY A 89 -14.45 -4.05 12.18
CA GLY A 89 -15.61 -3.88 11.31
C GLY A 89 -15.64 -2.54 10.56
N ALA A 90 -14.66 -1.66 10.78
CA ALA A 90 -14.60 -0.37 10.09
C ALA A 90 -14.35 -0.56 8.59
N ILE A 91 -14.91 0.35 7.78
CA ILE A 91 -14.67 0.39 6.34
C ILE A 91 -13.19 0.71 6.09
N VAL A 92 -12.55 -0.14 5.27
CA VAL A 92 -11.16 0.04 4.85
C VAL A 92 -11.10 1.03 3.70
N GLU A 93 -10.26 2.05 3.86
CA GLU A 93 -9.91 2.98 2.80
C GLU A 93 -8.48 2.70 2.34
N PRO A 94 -8.21 2.55 1.02
CA PRO A 94 -6.84 2.49 0.53
C PRO A 94 -6.10 3.79 0.89
N TYR A 95 -4.90 3.64 1.46
CA TYR A 95 -4.10 4.76 1.94
C TYR A 95 -2.61 4.45 1.76
N LEU A 96 -1.84 5.42 1.27
CA LEU A 96 -0.40 5.25 1.10
C LEU A 96 0.31 5.43 2.44
N SER A 97 1.05 4.43 2.86
CA SER A 97 1.92 4.49 4.04
C SER A 97 3.32 4.01 3.71
N LYS A 98 4.31 4.52 4.43
CA LYS A 98 5.67 4.00 4.33
C LYS A 98 5.73 2.66 5.04
N GLN A 99 6.29 1.67 4.37
CA GLN A 99 6.41 0.30 4.89
C GLN A 99 7.80 -0.24 4.57
N TRP A 100 8.24 -1.21 5.35
CA TRP A 100 9.48 -1.94 5.09
C TRP A 100 9.21 -3.14 4.20
N PHE A 101 10.00 -3.25 3.13
CA PHE A 101 9.89 -4.33 2.16
C PHE A 101 11.22 -5.05 1.99
N VAL A 102 11.15 -6.37 1.87
CA VAL A 102 12.24 -7.17 1.33
C VAL A 102 12.13 -7.23 -0.19
N LYS A 103 13.19 -6.85 -0.90
CA LYS A 103 13.28 -7.04 -2.35
C LYS A 103 13.42 -8.52 -2.66
N MET A 104 12.31 -9.17 -2.99
CA MET A 104 12.26 -10.62 -3.18
C MET A 104 12.84 -11.08 -4.50
N LYS A 105 12.77 -10.29 -5.55
CA LYS A 105 13.21 -10.68 -6.90
C LYS A 105 14.66 -11.19 -6.98
N PRO A 106 15.67 -10.51 -6.40
CA PRO A 106 17.06 -11.02 -6.45
C PRO A 106 17.23 -12.36 -5.72
N LEU A 107 16.46 -12.57 -4.63
CA LEU A 107 16.50 -13.83 -3.88
C LEU A 107 15.86 -14.97 -4.67
N ALA A 108 14.72 -14.70 -5.30
CA ALA A 108 14.03 -15.65 -6.16
C ALA A 108 14.88 -16.04 -7.39
N GLU A 109 15.53 -15.07 -8.03
CA GLU A 109 16.43 -15.32 -9.15
C GLU A 109 17.59 -16.24 -8.75
N ALA A 110 18.17 -16.04 -7.56
CA ALA A 110 19.21 -16.91 -7.03
C ALA A 110 18.69 -18.33 -6.76
N ALA A 111 17.48 -18.47 -6.21
CA ALA A 111 16.84 -19.76 -5.99
C ALA A 111 16.53 -20.50 -7.28
N LEU A 112 15.97 -19.81 -8.28
CA LEU A 112 15.71 -20.36 -9.62
C LEU A 112 17.01 -20.78 -10.34
N ALA A 113 18.07 -19.99 -10.20
CA ALA A 113 19.38 -20.33 -10.78
C ALA A 113 19.95 -21.61 -10.14
N ASN A 114 19.72 -21.81 -8.83
CA ASN A 114 20.13 -23.05 -8.16
C ASN A 114 19.38 -24.27 -8.67
N GLN A 115 18.10 -24.16 -9.04
CA GLN A 115 17.30 -25.27 -9.58
C GLN A 115 17.78 -25.75 -10.98
N LYS A 116 18.65 -25.01 -11.64
CA LYS A 116 19.29 -25.39 -12.92
C LYS A 116 20.63 -26.13 -12.76
N LYS A 117 21.07 -26.33 -11.50
CA LYS A 117 22.36 -26.99 -11.18
C LYS A 117 22.16 -28.46 -10.76
N ASP A 118 23.21 -29.22 -10.74
CA ASP A 118 23.21 -30.60 -10.24
C ASP A 118 22.85 -30.68 -8.75
N SER A 119 23.16 -29.62 -7.99
CA SER A 119 22.83 -29.45 -6.56
C SER A 119 21.43 -28.93 -6.29
N LYS A 120 20.52 -29.04 -7.28
CA LYS A 120 19.15 -28.56 -7.13
C LYS A 120 18.39 -29.26 -5.98
N VAL A 121 17.41 -28.57 -5.43
CA VAL A 121 16.47 -29.17 -4.50
C VAL A 121 15.53 -30.12 -5.24
N ASN A 122 15.44 -31.36 -4.74
CA ASN A 122 14.55 -32.35 -5.30
C ASN A 122 13.19 -32.30 -4.60
N PHE A 123 12.14 -32.04 -5.36
CA PHE A 123 10.78 -32.00 -4.84
C PHE A 123 10.14 -33.40 -4.89
N VAL A 124 9.49 -33.80 -3.79
CA VAL A 124 8.75 -35.05 -3.70
C VAL A 124 7.31 -34.74 -3.25
N PRO A 125 6.31 -34.99 -4.09
CA PRO A 125 6.38 -35.40 -5.50
C PRO A 125 6.91 -34.28 -6.42
N GLU A 126 7.49 -34.68 -7.54
CA GLU A 126 8.16 -33.79 -8.52
C GLU A 126 7.25 -32.63 -9.02
N ARG A 127 5.92 -32.85 -9.06
CA ARG A 127 4.95 -31.80 -9.48
C ARG A 127 5.10 -30.48 -8.71
N PHE A 128 5.60 -30.51 -7.49
CA PHE A 128 5.79 -29.29 -6.68
C PHE A 128 6.97 -28.43 -7.18
N GLU A 129 7.87 -28.94 -8.00
CA GLU A 129 8.90 -28.13 -8.64
C GLU A 129 8.28 -27.07 -9.56
N LYS A 130 7.22 -27.42 -10.28
CA LYS A 130 6.47 -26.46 -11.10
C LYS A 130 5.81 -25.37 -10.25
N THR A 131 5.21 -25.74 -9.13
CA THR A 131 4.61 -24.79 -8.20
C THR A 131 5.65 -23.83 -7.63
N PHE A 132 6.78 -24.36 -7.18
CA PHE A 132 7.90 -23.56 -6.68
C PHE A 132 8.40 -22.57 -7.74
N THR A 133 8.63 -23.03 -8.97
CA THR A 133 9.09 -22.19 -10.08
C THR A 133 8.10 -21.05 -10.36
N GLN A 134 6.81 -21.35 -10.47
CA GLN A 134 5.79 -20.35 -10.70
C GLN A 134 5.72 -19.30 -9.57
N TRP A 135 5.87 -19.72 -8.31
CA TRP A 135 5.94 -18.80 -7.17
C TRP A 135 7.14 -17.87 -7.25
N MET A 136 8.33 -18.42 -7.53
CA MET A 136 9.57 -17.63 -7.62
C MET A 136 9.56 -16.67 -8.82
N GLU A 137 8.99 -17.07 -9.95
CA GLU A 137 8.91 -16.22 -11.15
C GLU A 137 7.94 -15.03 -10.99
N ASN A 138 6.90 -15.20 -10.17
CA ASN A 138 5.86 -14.19 -9.95
C ASN A 138 5.90 -13.57 -8.55
N ILE A 139 7.03 -13.68 -7.85
CA ILE A 139 7.13 -13.21 -6.49
C ILE A 139 7.14 -11.68 -6.45
N GLU A 140 6.32 -11.13 -5.57
CA GLU A 140 6.28 -9.70 -5.27
C GLU A 140 7.15 -9.37 -4.05
N ASP A 141 7.53 -8.11 -3.88
CA ASP A 141 8.26 -7.65 -2.72
C ASP A 141 7.44 -7.86 -1.45
N TRP A 142 8.06 -8.41 -0.41
CA TRP A 142 7.40 -8.77 0.83
C TRP A 142 7.39 -7.63 1.83
N CYS A 143 6.21 -7.10 2.15
CA CYS A 143 6.04 -6.15 3.24
C CYS A 143 6.24 -6.87 4.57
N ILE A 144 7.24 -6.45 5.33
CA ILE A 144 7.63 -7.07 6.61
C ILE A 144 7.29 -6.22 7.83
N SER A 145 6.81 -5.00 7.67
CA SER A 145 6.37 -4.15 8.77
C SER A 145 4.87 -4.35 9.07
N ARG A 146 4.52 -4.27 10.35
CA ARG A 146 3.14 -4.41 10.85
C ARG A 146 2.87 -3.35 11.91
N GLN A 147 1.71 -2.73 11.85
CA GLN A 147 1.24 -1.72 12.81
C GLN A 147 0.56 -2.42 13.99
N LEU A 148 1.36 -3.06 14.84
CA LEU A 148 0.90 -3.81 16.02
C LEU A 148 1.57 -3.27 17.27
N TRP A 149 0.86 -3.30 18.39
CA TRP A 149 1.40 -2.85 19.68
C TRP A 149 2.41 -3.81 20.30
N TRP A 150 2.44 -5.04 19.84
CA TRP A 150 3.30 -6.09 20.39
C TRP A 150 4.02 -6.83 19.28
N GLY A 151 5.32 -7.01 19.44
CA GLY A 151 6.17 -7.74 18.52
C GLY A 151 7.62 -7.28 18.58
N HIS A 152 8.45 -7.79 17.68
CA HIS A 152 9.82 -7.32 17.49
C HIS A 152 9.76 -6.00 16.71
N GLN A 153 10.03 -4.90 17.41
CA GLN A 153 10.08 -3.58 16.79
C GLN A 153 11.13 -3.53 15.67
N VAL A 154 10.80 -2.86 14.58
CA VAL A 154 11.73 -2.71 13.45
C VAL A 154 13.02 -2.02 13.95
N PRO A 155 14.21 -2.62 13.70
CA PRO A 155 15.48 -2.08 14.18
C PRO A 155 16.00 -0.95 13.28
N ALA A 156 15.18 0.06 13.11
CA ALA A 156 15.46 1.26 12.32
C ALA A 156 15.13 2.51 13.13
N TRP A 157 15.92 3.56 12.95
CA TRP A 157 15.78 4.84 13.64
C TRP A 157 15.83 5.97 12.63
N TYR A 158 15.00 6.97 12.85
CA TYR A 158 14.92 8.18 12.02
C TYR A 158 15.47 9.36 12.80
N HIS A 159 16.45 10.05 12.22
CA HIS A 159 17.00 11.25 12.83
C HIS A 159 15.95 12.38 12.79
N LYS A 160 15.68 12.99 13.96
CA LYS A 160 14.57 13.93 14.16
C LYS A 160 14.66 15.19 13.29
N GLU A 161 15.87 15.65 13.00
CA GLU A 161 16.07 16.88 12.22
C GLU A 161 16.32 16.61 10.73
N THR A 162 17.15 15.59 10.41
CA THR A 162 17.59 15.35 9.03
C THR A 162 16.71 14.33 8.29
N GLY A 163 15.95 13.50 9.02
CA GLY A 163 15.20 12.38 8.45
C GLY A 163 16.09 11.23 7.97
N GLU A 164 17.39 11.27 8.30
CA GLU A 164 18.32 10.16 8.00
C GLU A 164 17.84 8.87 8.67
N VAL A 165 18.02 7.74 7.98
CA VAL A 165 17.62 6.43 8.46
C VAL A 165 18.85 5.63 8.86
N TYR A 166 18.90 5.23 10.12
CA TYR A 166 19.88 4.28 10.64
C TYR A 166 19.23 2.92 10.86
N VAL A 167 19.85 1.85 10.38
CA VAL A 167 19.41 0.46 10.60
C VAL A 167 20.54 -0.31 11.28
N GLY A 168 20.27 -0.91 12.42
CA GLY A 168 21.30 -1.60 13.18
C GLY A 168 20.76 -2.56 14.23
N LYS A 169 21.63 -3.41 14.78
CA LYS A 169 21.28 -4.33 15.88
C LYS A 169 21.11 -3.61 17.22
N THR A 170 21.69 -2.45 17.35
CA THR A 170 21.66 -1.59 18.55
C THR A 170 21.25 -0.19 18.13
N ALA A 171 20.65 0.55 19.04
CA ALA A 171 20.34 1.96 18.82
C ALA A 171 21.61 2.79 18.52
N PRO A 172 21.47 3.92 17.80
CA PRO A 172 22.56 4.89 17.63
C PRO A 172 23.09 5.39 18.96
N GLU A 173 24.38 5.81 19.02
CA GLU A 173 25.01 6.29 20.25
C GLU A 173 24.33 7.56 20.81
N ASP A 174 23.83 8.44 19.93
CA ASP A 174 23.13 9.69 20.24
C ASP A 174 21.60 9.53 20.15
N ILE A 175 21.07 8.52 20.82
CA ILE A 175 19.66 8.09 20.75
C ILE A 175 18.65 9.23 20.97
N GLU A 176 18.99 10.28 21.70
CA GLU A 176 18.15 11.44 21.95
C GLU A 176 17.77 12.19 20.66
N ASN A 177 18.58 12.08 19.61
CA ASN A 177 18.35 12.69 18.30
C ASN A 177 17.56 11.79 17.33
N TRP A 178 17.24 10.58 17.74
CA TRP A 178 16.61 9.58 16.92
C TRP A 178 15.25 9.15 17.47
N THR A 179 14.37 8.73 16.57
CA THR A 179 13.11 8.06 16.91
C THR A 179 13.12 6.68 16.25
N GLN A 180 12.93 5.63 17.05
CA GLN A 180 12.79 4.28 16.49
C GLN A 180 11.49 4.14 15.73
N ASP A 181 11.50 3.34 14.67
CA ASP A 181 10.30 2.96 13.93
C ASP A 181 9.29 2.30 14.88
N GLU A 182 8.03 2.72 14.82
CA GLU A 182 6.98 2.23 15.71
C GLU A 182 6.44 0.86 15.28
N ASP A 183 6.66 0.49 14.01
CA ASP A 183 6.21 -0.78 13.46
C ASP A 183 6.98 -1.96 14.06
N VAL A 184 6.37 -3.13 13.99
CA VAL A 184 6.98 -4.40 14.35
C VAL A 184 7.19 -5.28 13.12
N LEU A 185 8.15 -6.18 13.19
CA LEU A 185 8.41 -7.14 12.13
C LEU A 185 7.29 -8.17 12.03
N ASP A 186 6.94 -8.56 10.82
CA ASP A 186 6.10 -9.72 10.55
C ASP A 186 6.65 -10.96 11.24
N THR A 187 5.78 -11.72 11.89
CA THR A 187 6.18 -12.92 12.66
C THR A 187 6.87 -13.96 11.76
N TRP A 188 6.44 -14.09 10.51
CA TRP A 188 7.09 -14.98 9.54
C TRP A 188 8.50 -14.54 9.14
N PHE A 189 8.77 -13.25 9.26
CA PHE A 189 10.10 -12.72 8.99
C PHE A 189 11.04 -12.87 10.19
N SER A 190 10.52 -12.68 11.41
CA SER A 190 11.32 -12.70 12.65
C SER A 190 11.48 -14.08 13.30
N SER A 191 10.76 -15.10 12.83
CA SER A 191 10.79 -16.48 13.37
C SER A 191 11.93 -17.35 12.83
#